data_c8fa6c11705983ae5bda29bd6f0d4165
#
_entry.id   c8fa6c11705983ae5bda29bd6f0d4165
#
_cell.length_a   1.000
_cell.length_b   1.000
_cell.length_c   1.000
_cell.angle_alpha   90.00
_cell.angle_beta   90.00
_cell.angle_gamma   90.00
#
_symmetry.space_group_name_H-M   'P 1'
#
loop_
_entity.id
_entity.type
_entity.pdbx_description
1 polymer ?
#
loop_
_entity_poly.entity_id
_entity_poly.type
_entity_poly.pdbx_seq_one_letter_code
_entity_poly.pdbx_strand_id
1 'polypeptide(L)'
;LFASTDEFLAERMSGGPSCLVLDVRFPGTAPTGLELQRRLAETGVPIPIVFISGHSDVRVSVEAMKRGAVEFLPKPFREQEILDAIRHGIERDRRRLEREDTVREARQRLKTLTARERDIMLLMAEGLVAKQIAARLGVSEVTVKVHRARMMRKLELRSPIEVVRLIDSISREAEAT
;
A
#
# COMPACT_ATOMS: atom_id res chain seq x y z
N LEU A 1 -0.26 -12.39 -21.67
CA LEU A 1 0.94 -13.25 -21.71
C LEU A 1 2.04 -12.43 -22.33
N PHE A 2 3.25 -12.41 -21.73
CA PHE A 2 4.39 -11.64 -22.20
C PHE A 2 5.52 -12.59 -22.56
N ALA A 3 6.22 -12.31 -23.65
CA ALA A 3 7.35 -13.13 -24.09
C ALA A 3 8.67 -12.70 -23.43
N SER A 4 8.73 -11.48 -22.90
CA SER A 4 9.91 -10.93 -22.23
C SER A 4 9.56 -10.00 -21.06
N THR A 5 10.56 -9.74 -20.22
CA THR A 5 10.46 -8.78 -19.11
C THR A 5 10.28 -7.34 -19.61
N ASP A 6 10.94 -7.00 -20.73
CA ASP A 6 10.85 -5.64 -21.30
C ASP A 6 9.48 -5.36 -21.90
N GLU A 7 8.84 -6.35 -22.52
CA GLU A 7 7.46 -6.28 -22.99
C GLU A 7 6.50 -6.07 -21.82
N PHE A 8 6.67 -6.81 -20.72
CA PHE A 8 5.87 -6.62 -19.51
C PHE A 8 6.04 -5.23 -18.88
N LEU A 9 7.27 -4.73 -18.79
CA LEU A 9 7.56 -3.41 -18.21
C LEU A 9 7.05 -2.25 -19.08
N ALA A 10 6.92 -2.45 -20.39
CA ALA A 10 6.37 -1.46 -21.31
C ALA A 10 4.83 -1.37 -21.26
N GLU A 11 4.18 -2.41 -20.72
CA GLU A 11 2.72 -2.47 -20.65
C GLU A 11 2.19 -1.61 -19.49
N ARG A 12 1.11 -0.87 -19.75
CA ARG A 12 0.39 -0.18 -18.68
C ARG A 12 -0.44 -1.19 -17.90
N MET A 13 -0.10 -1.36 -16.63
CA MET A 13 -0.88 -2.20 -15.72
C MET A 13 -2.32 -1.71 -15.67
N SER A 14 -3.28 -2.61 -15.84
CA SER A 14 -4.70 -2.32 -15.58
C SER A 14 -4.88 -1.94 -14.13
N GLY A 15 -5.68 -0.89 -13.83
CA GLY A 15 -5.85 -0.35 -12.47
C GLY A 15 -6.60 -1.26 -11.49
N GLY A 16 -6.74 -2.57 -11.78
CA GLY A 16 -7.40 -3.56 -10.94
C GLY A 16 -6.42 -4.51 -10.22
N PRO A 17 -6.94 -5.31 -9.25
CA PRO A 17 -6.15 -6.31 -8.55
C PRO A 17 -5.51 -7.29 -9.51
N SER A 18 -4.21 -7.50 -9.39
CA SER A 18 -3.42 -8.29 -10.32
C SER A 18 -2.40 -9.17 -9.59
N CYS A 19 -1.92 -10.20 -10.29
CA CYS A 19 -0.86 -11.09 -9.82
C CYS A 19 -0.01 -11.50 -11.03
N LEU A 20 1.29 -11.42 -10.90
CA LEU A 20 2.23 -11.85 -11.93
C LEU A 20 2.66 -13.30 -11.70
N VAL A 21 2.40 -14.17 -12.66
CA VAL A 21 3.01 -15.52 -12.71
C VAL A 21 4.28 -15.41 -13.52
N LEU A 22 5.41 -15.75 -12.90
CA LEU A 22 6.73 -15.47 -13.45
C LEU A 22 7.60 -16.71 -13.45
N ASP A 23 8.08 -17.11 -14.63
CA ASP A 23 9.11 -18.14 -14.69
C ASP A 23 10.44 -17.58 -14.15
N VAL A 24 11.16 -18.38 -13.39
CA VAL A 24 12.49 -18.00 -12.90
C VAL A 24 13.48 -17.84 -14.03
N ARG A 25 13.37 -18.69 -15.07
CA ARG A 25 14.27 -18.71 -16.23
C ARG A 25 13.49 -18.57 -17.52
N PHE A 26 13.79 -17.55 -18.28
CA PHE A 26 13.31 -17.39 -19.66
C PHE A 26 14.31 -18.03 -20.64
N PRO A 27 13.84 -18.69 -21.70
CA PRO A 27 14.73 -19.19 -22.75
C PRO A 27 15.43 -18.01 -23.45
N GLY A 28 16.74 -18.06 -23.49
CA GLY A 28 17.53 -17.26 -24.44
C GLY A 28 18.29 -16.05 -23.93
N THR A 29 17.88 -15.32 -22.87
CA THR A 29 18.63 -14.14 -22.40
C THR A 29 18.25 -13.71 -20.97
N ALA A 30 19.22 -13.11 -20.25
CA ALA A 30 18.93 -12.34 -19.05
C ALA A 30 18.04 -11.11 -19.41
N PRO A 31 17.16 -10.65 -18.53
CA PRO A 31 17.17 -10.88 -17.09
C PRO A 31 16.33 -12.09 -16.64
N THR A 32 16.72 -12.70 -15.53
CA THR A 32 15.96 -13.77 -14.87
C THR A 32 14.69 -13.21 -14.20
N GLY A 33 13.72 -14.09 -13.86
CA GLY A 33 12.54 -13.67 -13.11
C GLY A 33 12.87 -12.98 -11.78
N LEU A 34 13.95 -13.39 -11.08
CA LEU A 34 14.44 -12.72 -9.88
C LEU A 34 14.94 -11.30 -10.15
N GLU A 35 15.54 -11.08 -11.29
CA GLU A 35 15.99 -9.75 -11.71
C GLU A 35 14.78 -8.83 -11.99
N LEU A 36 13.73 -9.36 -12.63
CA LEU A 36 12.49 -8.61 -12.81
C LEU A 36 11.85 -8.27 -11.47
N GLN A 37 11.80 -9.23 -10.51
CA GLN A 37 11.30 -8.93 -9.16
C GLN A 37 12.06 -7.77 -8.51
N ARG A 38 13.39 -7.74 -8.63
CA ARG A 38 14.24 -6.68 -8.12
C ARG A 38 13.90 -5.33 -8.77
N ARG A 39 13.82 -5.28 -10.11
CA ARG A 39 13.47 -4.06 -10.85
C ARG A 39 12.09 -3.54 -10.48
N LEU A 40 11.10 -4.39 -10.32
CA LEU A 40 9.75 -3.99 -9.90
C LEU A 40 9.76 -3.36 -8.51
N ALA A 41 10.54 -3.93 -7.58
CA ALA A 41 10.72 -3.34 -6.25
C ALA A 41 11.43 -1.98 -6.31
N GLU A 42 12.48 -1.83 -7.12
CA GLU A 42 13.23 -0.57 -7.31
C GLU A 42 12.39 0.53 -7.98
N THR A 43 11.49 0.15 -8.89
CA THR A 43 10.59 1.09 -9.57
C THR A 43 9.29 1.36 -8.83
N GLY A 44 9.12 0.77 -7.65
CA GLY A 44 7.92 0.97 -6.81
C GLY A 44 6.64 0.37 -7.42
N VAL A 45 6.76 -0.68 -8.24
CA VAL A 45 5.60 -1.41 -8.79
C VAL A 45 5.26 -2.59 -7.88
N PRO A 46 4.25 -2.46 -7.01
CA PRO A 46 3.98 -3.43 -5.93
C PRO A 46 3.08 -4.58 -6.41
N ILE A 47 3.45 -5.26 -7.49
CA ILE A 47 2.69 -6.40 -7.99
C ILE A 47 3.07 -7.69 -7.23
N PRO A 48 2.10 -8.46 -6.71
CA PRO A 48 2.36 -9.79 -6.16
C PRO A 48 2.87 -10.76 -7.23
N ILE A 49 3.93 -11.50 -6.89
CA ILE A 49 4.59 -12.43 -7.82
C ILE A 49 4.45 -13.85 -7.30
N VAL A 50 4.00 -14.76 -8.18
CA VAL A 50 4.05 -16.20 -8.03
C VAL A 50 5.13 -16.71 -8.97
N PHE A 51 6.19 -17.30 -8.44
CA PHE A 51 7.23 -17.90 -9.25
C PHE A 51 6.88 -19.33 -9.66
N ILE A 52 7.24 -19.69 -10.90
CA ILE A 52 7.24 -21.07 -11.39
C ILE A 52 8.66 -21.42 -11.83
N SER A 53 9.12 -22.64 -11.59
CA SER A 53 10.49 -23.04 -11.95
C SER A 53 10.60 -24.52 -12.30
N GLY A 54 11.27 -24.81 -13.38
CA GLY A 54 11.67 -26.19 -13.75
C GLY A 54 12.87 -26.75 -12.97
N HIS A 55 13.52 -25.92 -12.15
CA HIS A 55 14.65 -26.33 -11.32
C HIS A 55 14.34 -25.96 -9.87
N SER A 56 14.36 -26.94 -8.98
CA SER A 56 14.16 -26.77 -7.54
C SER A 56 15.48 -26.36 -6.85
N ASP A 57 15.95 -25.14 -7.14
CA ASP A 57 17.06 -24.57 -6.38
C ASP A 57 16.51 -23.92 -5.11
N VAL A 58 16.76 -24.54 -3.97
CA VAL A 58 16.31 -24.06 -2.65
C VAL A 58 16.80 -22.63 -2.37
N ARG A 59 17.99 -22.27 -2.82
CA ARG A 59 18.52 -20.89 -2.61
C ARG A 59 17.71 -19.86 -3.37
N VAL A 60 17.35 -20.18 -4.61
CA VAL A 60 16.52 -19.32 -5.47
C VAL A 60 15.13 -19.14 -4.88
N SER A 61 14.49 -20.22 -4.41
CA SER A 61 13.16 -20.13 -3.80
C SER A 61 13.17 -19.30 -2.50
N VAL A 62 14.17 -19.52 -1.63
CA VAL A 62 14.33 -18.76 -0.40
C VAL A 62 14.57 -17.27 -0.70
N GLU A 63 15.36 -16.95 -1.71
CA GLU A 63 15.62 -15.56 -2.11
C GLU A 63 14.35 -14.88 -2.64
N ALA A 64 13.60 -15.55 -3.53
CA ALA A 64 12.33 -15.07 -4.05
C ALA A 64 11.34 -14.76 -2.91
N MET A 65 11.19 -15.69 -1.97
CA MET A 65 10.28 -15.54 -0.82
C MET A 65 10.73 -14.42 0.13
N LYS A 66 12.02 -14.31 0.43
CA LYS A 66 12.57 -13.21 1.24
C LYS A 66 12.32 -11.82 0.62
N ARG A 67 12.27 -11.75 -0.71
CA ARG A 67 11.95 -10.54 -1.47
C ARG A 67 10.44 -10.30 -1.62
N GLY A 68 9.60 -11.11 -0.95
CA GLY A 68 8.17 -10.88 -0.85
C GLY A 68 7.32 -11.54 -1.94
N ALA A 69 7.85 -12.55 -2.65
CA ALA A 69 7.03 -13.39 -3.52
C ALA A 69 5.86 -13.98 -2.74
N VAL A 70 4.73 -14.18 -3.41
CA VAL A 70 3.53 -14.80 -2.83
C VAL A 70 3.74 -16.29 -2.66
N GLU A 71 4.31 -16.93 -3.69
CA GLU A 71 4.52 -18.38 -3.74
C GLU A 71 5.65 -18.71 -4.72
N PHE A 72 6.24 -19.91 -4.55
CA PHE A 72 7.23 -20.48 -5.45
C PHE A 72 6.86 -21.93 -5.74
N LEU A 73 6.48 -22.23 -7.00
CA LEU A 73 5.98 -23.53 -7.43
C LEU A 73 6.99 -24.24 -8.33
N PRO A 74 7.58 -25.37 -7.90
CA PRO A 74 8.42 -26.19 -8.77
C PRO A 74 7.57 -26.92 -9.82
N LYS A 75 8.02 -26.96 -11.05
CA LYS A 75 7.41 -27.77 -12.12
C LYS A 75 7.85 -29.27 -11.99
N PRO A 76 6.94 -30.22 -12.16
CA PRO A 76 5.51 -30.05 -12.44
C PRO A 76 4.69 -29.72 -11.16
N PHE A 77 3.74 -28.79 -11.27
CA PHE A 77 2.79 -28.45 -10.22
C PHE A 77 1.38 -28.87 -10.63
N ARG A 78 0.48 -28.99 -9.63
CA ARG A 78 -0.93 -29.26 -9.86
C ARG A 78 -1.64 -27.97 -10.25
N GLU A 79 -2.66 -28.09 -11.11
CA GLU A 79 -3.49 -26.94 -11.50
C GLU A 79 -4.06 -26.19 -10.29
N GLN A 80 -4.51 -26.93 -9.28
CA GLN A 80 -5.07 -26.34 -8.07
C GLN A 80 -4.03 -25.48 -7.30
N GLU A 81 -2.77 -25.91 -7.24
CA GLU A 81 -1.69 -25.20 -6.53
C GLU A 81 -1.44 -23.81 -7.14
N ILE A 82 -1.36 -23.74 -8.47
CA ILE A 82 -1.15 -22.45 -9.14
C ILE A 82 -2.38 -21.55 -9.06
N LEU A 83 -3.58 -22.12 -9.16
CA LEU A 83 -4.81 -21.34 -9.02
C LEU A 83 -4.95 -20.73 -7.62
N ASP A 84 -4.61 -21.50 -6.57
CA ASP A 84 -4.65 -21.02 -5.20
C ASP A 84 -3.58 -19.93 -4.95
N ALA A 85 -2.37 -20.11 -5.46
CA ALA A 85 -1.31 -19.10 -5.40
C ALA A 85 -1.73 -17.78 -6.08
N ILE A 86 -2.33 -17.86 -7.27
CA ILE A 86 -2.86 -16.69 -7.99
C ILE A 86 -3.97 -16.01 -7.21
N ARG A 87 -4.91 -16.76 -6.64
CA ARG A 87 -5.99 -16.20 -5.80
C ARG A 87 -5.42 -15.44 -4.60
N HIS A 88 -4.43 -16.01 -3.91
CA HIS A 88 -3.74 -15.34 -2.81
C HIS A 88 -3.06 -14.05 -3.27
N GLY A 89 -2.38 -14.07 -4.41
CA GLY A 89 -1.76 -12.88 -4.99
C GLY A 89 -2.77 -11.79 -5.30
N ILE A 90 -3.85 -12.10 -6.01
CA ILE A 90 -4.92 -11.15 -6.35
C ILE A 90 -5.57 -10.56 -5.09
N GLU A 91 -5.84 -11.39 -4.08
CA GLU A 91 -6.43 -10.92 -2.82
C GLU A 91 -5.47 -10.01 -2.04
N ARG A 92 -4.16 -10.31 -2.05
CA ARG A 92 -3.13 -9.45 -1.46
C ARG A 92 -3.10 -8.09 -2.15
N ASP A 93 -3.16 -8.06 -3.48
CA ASP A 93 -3.16 -6.82 -4.27
C ASP A 93 -4.44 -6.01 -4.08
N ARG A 94 -5.60 -6.68 -4.03
CA ARG A 94 -6.87 -6.03 -3.72
C ARG A 94 -6.81 -5.26 -2.41
N ARG A 95 -6.35 -5.90 -1.34
CA ARG A 95 -6.21 -5.27 -0.02
C ARG A 95 -5.21 -4.11 -0.03
N ARG A 96 -4.16 -4.19 -0.85
CA ARG A 96 -3.22 -3.09 -1.04
C ARG A 96 -3.91 -1.90 -1.69
N LEU A 97 -4.58 -2.11 -2.82
CA LEU A 97 -5.31 -1.07 -3.56
C LEU A 97 -6.39 -0.41 -2.70
N GLU A 98 -7.17 -1.18 -1.93
CA GLU A 98 -8.17 -0.65 -1.00
C GLU A 98 -7.56 0.26 0.08
N ARG A 99 -6.37 -0.09 0.59
CA ARG A 99 -5.64 0.75 1.56
C ARG A 99 -5.15 2.03 0.90
N GLU A 100 -4.53 1.94 -0.27
CA GLU A 100 -4.05 3.10 -1.03
C GLU A 100 -5.18 4.07 -1.37
N ASP A 101 -6.33 3.54 -1.80
CA ASP A 101 -7.53 4.34 -2.07
C ASP A 101 -8.02 5.05 -0.81
N THR A 102 -8.10 4.33 0.31
CA THR A 102 -8.49 4.91 1.61
C THR A 102 -7.57 6.06 2.02
N VAL A 103 -6.25 5.86 1.90
CA VAL A 103 -5.28 6.92 2.25
C VAL A 103 -5.32 8.08 1.25
N ARG A 104 -5.50 7.79 -0.03
CA ARG A 104 -5.66 8.82 -1.06
C ARG A 104 -6.87 9.72 -0.78
N GLU A 105 -8.02 9.13 -0.47
CA GLU A 105 -9.22 9.87 -0.08
C GLU A 105 -8.99 10.70 1.19
N ALA A 106 -8.38 10.09 2.21
CA ALA A 106 -8.04 10.79 3.45
C ALA A 106 -7.13 12.00 3.19
N ARG A 107 -6.11 11.85 2.35
CA ARG A 107 -5.23 12.96 1.94
C ARG A 107 -5.99 14.06 1.20
N GLN A 108 -6.97 13.71 0.36
CA GLN A 108 -7.81 14.71 -0.31
C GLN A 108 -8.68 15.47 0.67
N ARG A 109 -9.31 14.79 1.65
CA ARG A 109 -10.10 15.43 2.70
C ARG A 109 -9.25 16.37 3.56
N LEU A 110 -8.01 15.98 3.90
CA LEU A 110 -7.07 16.84 4.64
C LEU A 110 -6.76 18.15 3.91
N LYS A 111 -6.70 18.14 2.57
CA LYS A 111 -6.48 19.38 1.79
C LYS A 111 -7.62 20.38 1.91
N THR A 112 -8.83 19.94 2.30
CA THR A 112 -9.99 20.82 2.49
C THR A 112 -9.98 21.54 3.84
N LEU A 113 -9.08 21.18 4.75
CA LEU A 113 -8.97 21.81 6.05
C LEU A 113 -8.34 23.20 5.94
N THR A 114 -8.93 24.17 6.65
CA THR A 114 -8.29 25.46 6.88
C THR A 114 -7.07 25.31 7.79
N ALA A 115 -6.17 26.29 7.79
CA ALA A 115 -5.01 26.29 8.68
C ALA A 115 -5.42 26.04 10.15
N ARG A 116 -6.49 26.72 10.60
CA ARG A 116 -6.99 26.60 11.98
C ARG A 116 -7.56 25.21 12.30
N GLU A 117 -8.27 24.60 11.36
CA GLU A 117 -8.77 23.23 11.51
C GLU A 117 -7.62 22.24 11.58
N ARG A 118 -6.56 22.46 10.80
CA ARG A 118 -5.35 21.63 10.82
C ARG A 118 -4.58 21.75 12.12
N ASP A 119 -4.39 22.99 12.66
CA ASP A 119 -3.75 23.19 13.96
C ASP A 119 -4.49 22.42 15.06
N ILE A 120 -5.83 22.52 15.07
CA ILE A 120 -6.66 21.82 16.06
C ILE A 120 -6.56 20.30 15.88
N MET A 121 -6.52 19.79 14.64
CA MET A 121 -6.35 18.36 14.36
C MET A 121 -5.05 17.82 14.96
N LEU A 122 -3.93 18.52 14.73
CA LEU A 122 -2.62 18.11 15.24
C LEU A 122 -2.58 18.10 16.76
N LEU A 123 -3.08 19.15 17.40
CA LEU A 123 -3.14 19.24 18.85
C LEU A 123 -4.08 18.19 19.48
N MET A 124 -5.16 17.82 18.80
CA MET A 124 -6.01 16.70 19.21
C MET A 124 -5.28 15.36 19.11
N ALA A 125 -4.46 15.17 18.08
CA ALA A 125 -3.64 13.97 17.94
C ALA A 125 -2.56 13.84 19.01
N GLU A 126 -2.05 14.98 19.53
CA GLU A 126 -1.19 15.04 20.72
C GLU A 126 -1.96 14.73 22.03
N GLY A 127 -3.25 14.50 21.98
CA GLY A 127 -4.09 14.17 23.14
C GLY A 127 -4.62 15.40 23.93
N LEU A 128 -4.44 16.62 23.42
CA LEU A 128 -4.90 17.82 24.11
C LEU A 128 -6.43 17.94 24.08
N VAL A 129 -7.01 18.34 25.21
CA VAL A 129 -8.44 18.64 25.32
C VAL A 129 -8.74 20.10 24.91
N ALA A 130 -10.00 20.39 24.61
CA ALA A 130 -10.42 21.69 24.07
C ALA A 130 -9.92 22.93 24.86
N LYS A 131 -9.87 22.84 26.19
CA LYS A 131 -9.33 23.88 27.06
C LYS A 131 -7.85 24.15 26.84
N GLN A 132 -7.06 23.07 26.70
CA GLN A 132 -5.60 23.17 26.47
C GLN A 132 -5.32 23.69 25.05
N ILE A 133 -6.09 23.22 24.05
CA ILE A 133 -6.00 23.71 22.67
C ILE A 133 -6.33 25.20 22.60
N ALA A 134 -7.40 25.64 23.31
CA ALA A 134 -7.79 27.04 23.38
C ALA A 134 -6.69 27.93 23.95
N ALA A 135 -6.07 27.51 25.06
CA ALA A 135 -4.94 28.19 25.66
C ALA A 135 -3.73 28.27 24.71
N ARG A 136 -3.38 27.17 24.05
CA ARG A 136 -2.23 27.11 23.14
C ARG A 136 -2.41 27.94 21.86
N LEU A 137 -3.64 28.07 21.39
CA LEU A 137 -3.97 28.80 20.17
C LEU A 137 -4.44 30.25 20.42
N GLY A 138 -4.56 30.69 21.67
CA GLY A 138 -4.99 32.03 22.02
C GLY A 138 -6.45 32.36 21.66
N VAL A 139 -7.37 31.38 21.77
CA VAL A 139 -8.78 31.50 21.39
C VAL A 139 -9.69 30.95 22.50
N SER A 140 -11.01 31.18 22.37
CA SER A 140 -11.98 30.59 23.31
C SER A 140 -12.19 29.10 23.09
N GLU A 141 -12.57 28.35 24.13
CA GLU A 141 -12.98 26.96 24.01
C GLU A 141 -14.15 26.76 23.05
N VAL A 142 -15.07 27.74 23.00
CA VAL A 142 -16.20 27.71 22.06
C VAL A 142 -15.70 27.75 20.63
N THR A 143 -14.71 28.59 20.34
CA THR A 143 -14.07 28.68 19.02
C THR A 143 -13.42 27.35 18.64
N VAL A 144 -12.69 26.70 19.57
CA VAL A 144 -12.10 25.39 19.36
C VAL A 144 -13.17 24.31 19.04
N LYS A 145 -14.26 24.29 19.82
CA LYS A 145 -15.39 23.36 19.62
C LYS A 145 -16.02 23.51 18.22
N VAL A 146 -16.20 24.76 17.76
CA VAL A 146 -16.75 25.04 16.42
C VAL A 146 -15.81 24.54 15.31
N HIS A 147 -14.52 24.88 15.37
CA HIS A 147 -13.55 24.42 14.38
C HIS A 147 -13.37 22.92 14.41
N ARG A 148 -13.33 22.29 15.59
CA ARG A 148 -13.30 20.85 15.76
C ARG A 148 -14.50 20.18 15.08
N ALA A 149 -15.72 20.67 15.31
CA ALA A 149 -16.91 20.11 14.69
C ALA A 149 -16.87 20.20 13.15
N ARG A 150 -16.39 21.33 12.61
CA ARG A 150 -16.21 21.50 11.15
C ARG A 150 -15.15 20.56 10.59
N MET A 151 -14.01 20.45 11.25
CA MET A 151 -12.92 19.55 10.90
C MET A 151 -13.39 18.09 10.88
N MET A 152 -14.02 17.62 11.97
CA MET A 152 -14.53 16.26 12.07
C MET A 152 -15.52 15.92 10.95
N ARG A 153 -16.40 16.86 10.60
CA ARG A 153 -17.33 16.71 9.48
C ARG A 153 -16.64 16.64 8.12
N LYS A 154 -15.62 17.49 7.86
CA LYS A 154 -14.86 17.49 6.60
C LYS A 154 -14.05 16.21 6.42
N LEU A 155 -13.53 15.66 7.51
CA LEU A 155 -12.77 14.42 7.53
C LEU A 155 -13.68 13.17 7.63
N GLU A 156 -14.99 13.36 7.83
CA GLU A 156 -15.98 12.29 8.05
C GLU A 156 -15.63 11.39 9.25
N LEU A 157 -15.04 11.98 10.30
CA LEU A 157 -14.65 11.29 11.52
C LEU A 157 -15.68 11.50 12.62
N ARG A 158 -15.85 10.46 13.47
CA ARG A 158 -16.85 10.43 14.54
C ARG A 158 -16.22 10.57 15.93
N SER A 159 -14.94 10.26 16.06
CA SER A 159 -14.26 10.24 17.37
C SER A 159 -12.83 10.79 17.29
N PRO A 160 -12.26 11.33 18.39
CA PRO A 160 -10.88 11.79 18.45
C PRO A 160 -9.86 10.69 18.12
N ILE A 161 -10.16 9.44 18.48
CA ILE A 161 -9.27 8.31 18.19
C ILE A 161 -9.14 8.03 16.69
N GLU A 162 -10.18 8.35 15.91
CA GLU A 162 -10.13 8.25 14.46
C GLU A 162 -9.20 9.30 13.84
N VAL A 163 -9.06 10.46 14.48
CA VAL A 163 -8.08 11.49 14.07
C VAL A 163 -6.65 10.96 14.20
N VAL A 164 -6.34 10.33 15.33
CA VAL A 164 -5.02 9.71 15.56
C VAL A 164 -4.75 8.63 14.53
N ARG A 165 -5.71 7.70 14.34
CA ARG A 165 -5.58 6.60 13.36
C ARG A 165 -5.39 7.12 11.93
N LEU A 166 -6.07 8.19 11.56
CA LEU A 166 -5.94 8.81 10.25
C LEU A 166 -4.51 9.35 10.05
N ILE A 167 -3.98 10.08 11.02
CA ILE A 167 -2.62 10.63 10.96
C ILE A 167 -1.60 9.49 10.89
N ASP A 168 -1.73 8.47 11.74
CA ASP A 168 -0.84 7.31 11.75
C ASP A 168 -0.85 6.55 10.40
N SER A 169 -2.02 6.38 9.79
CA SER A 169 -2.14 5.69 8.50
C SER A 169 -1.40 6.43 7.39
N ILE A 170 -1.52 7.76 7.36
CA ILE A 170 -0.87 8.61 6.35
C ILE A 170 0.65 8.67 6.57
N SER A 171 1.11 8.69 7.82
CA SER A 171 2.54 8.72 8.16
C SER A 171 3.24 7.43 7.76
N ARG A 172 2.64 6.26 8.07
CA ARG A 172 3.20 4.94 7.69
C ARG A 172 3.35 4.76 6.19
N GLU A 173 2.43 5.30 5.40
CA GLU A 173 2.50 5.18 3.96
C GLU A 173 3.53 6.15 3.35
N ALA A 174 3.79 7.29 4.01
CA ALA A 174 4.86 8.19 3.61
C ALA A 174 6.27 7.59 3.88
N GLU A 175 6.39 6.70 4.87
CA GLU A 175 7.65 6.00 5.19
C GLU A 175 7.86 4.76 4.29
N ALA A 176 6.80 4.24 3.67
CA ALA A 176 6.85 3.04 2.81
C ALA A 176 7.09 3.36 1.32
N THR A 177 7.12 4.64 0.94
CA THR A 177 7.30 5.15 -0.44
C THR A 177 8.68 5.75 -0.63
#